data_0f0d9e85dbfa4aab69dfb6db34bf65ab
#
_entry.id   0f0d9e85dbfa4aab69dfb6db34bf65ab
#
_cell.length_a   1.000
_cell.length_b   1.000
_cell.length_c   1.000
_cell.angle_alpha   90.00
_cell.angle_beta   90.00
_cell.angle_gamma   90.00
#
_symmetry.space_group_name_H-M   'P 1'
#
loop_
_entity.id
_entity.type
_entity.pdbx_description
1 polymer ?
#
loop_
_entity_poly.entity_id
_entity_poly.type
_entity_poly.pdbx_seq_one_letter_code
_entity_poly.pdbx_strand_id
1 'polypeptide(L)'
;MTPRWRTGPILLILENEVSQSVLDQVPVLSLGHMTKADFSAAFGGSFQRFGFAMVKDHGMDQALIDKGWALARQFFALPDQAKRRYDAKYNGGQRGYTAFGVEIAKGASENDLKEFWHVGRDLPEGDPLRESMPPNIWPDELPEFRETFGRLYAEFDRVGAELLSAIALYLGLPERWFDKPIENGNSILRLLHYPPVSAEAPGIRAGAHEDINLITLLLGAEEGGLELKDRNGNWLPVVPPPGALAINVGDMLQRLTNHHLPSTSHRVVNPPPERRGYSRYSMPFFLHLRPDFLIDALSQCVDAEHPRREAPITAHDYLTERLREIGLIKG
;
A
#
# COMPACT_ATOMS: atom_id res chain seq x y z
N MET A 1 -61.96 6.38 -18.63
CA MET A 1 -61.34 5.13 -18.16
C MET A 1 -59.87 5.14 -18.60
N THR A 2 -58.97 5.49 -17.70
CA THR A 2 -57.52 5.54 -17.93
C THR A 2 -56.91 4.21 -17.45
N PRO A 3 -56.03 3.55 -18.19
CA PRO A 3 -55.42 2.31 -17.72
C PRO A 3 -54.36 2.58 -16.64
N ARG A 4 -54.53 1.94 -15.49
CA ARG A 4 -53.50 1.87 -14.41
C ARG A 4 -52.44 0.88 -14.89
N TRP A 5 -51.21 1.36 -15.12
CA TRP A 5 -50.04 0.53 -15.25
C TRP A 5 -49.64 0.02 -13.87
N ARG A 6 -49.66 -1.29 -13.67
CA ARG A 6 -49.10 -1.96 -12.49
C ARG A 6 -47.57 -1.96 -12.66
N THR A 7 -46.90 -1.22 -11.83
CA THR A 7 -45.43 -1.39 -11.64
C THR A 7 -45.21 -2.76 -10.98
N GLY A 8 -44.71 -3.70 -11.75
CA GLY A 8 -44.44 -5.06 -11.29
C GLY A 8 -43.10 -5.17 -10.49
N PRO A 9 -42.80 -6.30 -9.86
CA PRO A 9 -41.67 -6.53 -8.98
C PRO A 9 -40.28 -6.39 -9.62
N ILE A 10 -40.19 -6.22 -10.96
CA ILE A 10 -38.94 -6.10 -11.72
C ILE A 10 -38.18 -4.80 -11.38
N LEU A 11 -38.89 -3.69 -11.09
CA LEU A 11 -38.22 -2.43 -10.77
C LEU A 11 -37.55 -2.45 -9.38
N LEU A 12 -38.16 -3.13 -8.42
CA LEU A 12 -37.58 -3.33 -7.07
C LEU A 12 -36.35 -4.25 -7.09
N ILE A 13 -36.31 -5.23 -8.00
CA ILE A 13 -35.17 -6.13 -8.14
C ILE A 13 -33.98 -5.38 -8.77
N LEU A 14 -34.22 -4.54 -9.77
CA LEU A 14 -33.15 -3.74 -10.40
C LEU A 14 -32.60 -2.65 -9.48
N GLU A 15 -33.44 -2.00 -8.67
CA GLU A 15 -32.99 -1.03 -7.66
C GLU A 15 -32.19 -1.71 -6.54
N ASN A 16 -32.56 -2.92 -6.11
CA ASN A 16 -31.80 -3.68 -5.13
C ASN A 16 -30.47 -4.22 -5.69
N GLU A 17 -30.45 -4.72 -6.93
CA GLU A 17 -29.21 -5.20 -7.57
C GLU A 17 -28.23 -4.07 -7.85
N VAL A 18 -28.69 -2.90 -8.33
CA VAL A 18 -27.85 -1.72 -8.52
C VAL A 18 -27.36 -1.17 -7.16
N SER A 19 -28.20 -1.16 -6.12
CA SER A 19 -27.81 -0.77 -4.76
C SER A 19 -26.79 -1.75 -4.17
N GLN A 20 -26.95 -3.05 -4.38
CA GLN A 20 -26.05 -4.09 -3.89
C GLN A 20 -24.70 -4.04 -4.61
N SER A 21 -24.68 -3.86 -5.95
CA SER A 21 -23.45 -3.75 -6.72
C SER A 21 -22.62 -2.50 -6.40
N VAL A 22 -23.26 -1.39 -6.02
CA VAL A 22 -22.56 -0.17 -5.55
C VAL A 22 -22.01 -0.36 -4.14
N LEU A 23 -22.66 -1.19 -3.32
CA LEU A 23 -22.18 -1.52 -1.97
C LEU A 23 -21.00 -2.52 -1.97
N ASP A 24 -20.76 -3.24 -3.07
CA ASP A 24 -19.70 -4.25 -3.18
C ASP A 24 -18.39 -3.72 -3.80
N GLN A 25 -18.25 -2.40 -3.97
CA GLN A 25 -17.03 -1.77 -4.49
C GLN A 25 -16.31 -0.96 -3.40
N VAL A 26 -14.97 -0.97 -3.46
CA VAL A 26 -14.14 -0.10 -2.62
C VAL A 26 -14.50 1.36 -2.91
N PRO A 27 -14.91 2.16 -1.90
CA PRO A 27 -15.36 3.53 -2.13
C PRO A 27 -14.20 4.47 -2.48
N VAL A 28 -14.52 5.52 -3.26
CA VAL A 28 -13.63 6.66 -3.51
C VAL A 28 -14.04 7.80 -2.59
N LEU A 29 -13.16 8.15 -1.66
CA LEU A 29 -13.39 9.19 -0.63
C LEU A 29 -12.56 10.43 -0.96
N SER A 30 -13.11 11.62 -0.67
CA SER A 30 -12.42 12.90 -0.89
C SER A 30 -11.87 13.43 0.44
N LEU A 31 -10.54 13.43 0.60
CA LEU A 31 -9.90 13.93 1.82
C LEU A 31 -10.08 15.44 1.97
N GLY A 32 -10.06 16.19 0.86
CA GLY A 32 -10.15 17.65 0.87
C GLY A 32 -11.58 18.23 0.93
N HIS A 33 -12.63 17.40 0.68
CA HIS A 33 -14.01 17.91 0.53
C HIS A 33 -15.02 17.29 1.51
N MET A 34 -14.67 16.23 2.21
CA MET A 34 -15.51 15.67 3.27
C MET A 34 -15.20 16.33 4.61
N THR A 35 -16.18 16.37 5.52
CA THR A 35 -15.87 16.74 6.91
C THR A 35 -14.99 15.65 7.53
N LYS A 36 -14.17 16.00 8.54
CA LYS A 36 -13.31 15.01 9.24
C LYS A 36 -14.12 13.83 9.78
N ALA A 37 -15.30 14.09 10.34
CA ALA A 37 -16.16 13.05 10.91
C ALA A 37 -16.69 12.12 9.83
N ASP A 38 -17.23 12.66 8.72
CA ASP A 38 -17.75 11.86 7.62
C ASP A 38 -16.65 11.06 6.93
N PHE A 39 -15.48 11.69 6.70
CA PHE A 39 -14.32 10.99 6.13
C PHE A 39 -13.86 9.86 7.04
N SER A 40 -13.68 10.11 8.34
CA SER A 40 -13.27 9.10 9.32
C SER A 40 -14.23 7.91 9.35
N ALA A 41 -15.53 8.16 9.41
CA ALA A 41 -16.56 7.11 9.43
C ALA A 41 -16.55 6.27 8.13
N ALA A 42 -16.49 6.92 6.96
CA ALA A 42 -16.48 6.24 5.69
C ALA A 42 -15.17 5.48 5.44
N PHE A 43 -14.02 6.07 5.80
CA PHE A 43 -12.70 5.48 5.63
C PHE A 43 -12.49 4.27 6.54
N GLY A 44 -12.81 4.41 7.84
CA GLY A 44 -12.75 3.32 8.79
C GLY A 44 -13.73 2.19 8.46
N GLY A 45 -14.97 2.53 8.05
CA GLY A 45 -15.96 1.55 7.59
C GLY A 45 -15.52 0.78 6.35
N SER A 46 -14.86 1.45 5.40
CA SER A 46 -14.27 0.79 4.23
C SER A 46 -13.13 -0.16 4.64
N PHE A 47 -12.27 0.26 5.54
CA PHE A 47 -11.19 -0.57 6.07
C PHE A 47 -11.74 -1.80 6.81
N GLN A 48 -12.75 -1.61 7.67
CA GLN A 48 -13.39 -2.73 8.36
C GLN A 48 -14.00 -3.75 7.39
N ARG A 49 -14.54 -3.28 6.26
CA ARG A 49 -15.21 -4.15 5.27
C ARG A 49 -14.24 -4.80 4.29
N PHE A 50 -13.37 -3.99 3.68
CA PHE A 50 -12.53 -4.39 2.55
C PHE A 50 -11.04 -4.48 2.91
N GLY A 51 -10.60 -3.87 4.01
CA GLY A 51 -9.19 -3.60 4.27
C GLY A 51 -8.59 -2.58 3.29
N PHE A 52 -9.41 -1.93 2.45
CA PHE A 52 -9.04 -1.00 1.39
C PHE A 52 -9.96 0.21 1.35
N ALA A 53 -9.43 1.33 0.85
CA ALA A 53 -10.18 2.51 0.43
C ALA A 53 -9.46 3.19 -0.74
N MET A 54 -10.17 3.99 -1.54
CA MET A 54 -9.56 4.88 -2.52
C MET A 54 -9.73 6.33 -2.06
N VAL A 55 -8.67 7.14 -2.13
CA VAL A 55 -8.65 8.51 -1.61
C VAL A 55 -8.19 9.48 -2.69
N LYS A 56 -9.02 10.46 -3.00
CA LYS A 56 -8.72 11.59 -3.88
C LYS A 56 -8.62 12.89 -3.10
N ASP A 57 -8.20 13.96 -3.77
CA ASP A 57 -8.06 15.30 -3.18
C ASP A 57 -7.12 15.31 -1.94
N HIS A 58 -6.07 14.50 -1.99
CA HIS A 58 -5.08 14.30 -0.91
C HIS A 58 -4.06 15.44 -0.80
N GLY A 59 -4.11 16.42 -1.69
CA GLY A 59 -3.30 17.64 -1.64
C GLY A 59 -1.80 17.47 -1.91
N MET A 60 -1.36 16.33 -2.44
CA MET A 60 0.02 16.19 -2.93
C MET A 60 0.21 17.00 -4.21
N ASP A 61 1.39 17.60 -4.39
CA ASP A 61 1.74 18.38 -5.57
C ASP A 61 1.80 17.51 -6.83
N GLN A 62 0.89 17.74 -7.78
CA GLN A 62 0.80 16.97 -9.02
C GLN A 62 2.06 17.12 -9.87
N ALA A 63 2.68 18.32 -9.92
CA ALA A 63 3.91 18.53 -10.68
C ALA A 63 5.09 17.71 -10.08
N LEU A 64 5.14 17.55 -8.77
CA LEU A 64 6.11 16.71 -8.10
C LEU A 64 5.86 15.22 -8.41
N ILE A 65 4.61 14.79 -8.43
CA ILE A 65 4.20 13.41 -8.82
C ILE A 65 4.63 13.13 -10.26
N ASP A 66 4.32 14.03 -11.20
CA ASP A 66 4.67 13.88 -12.62
C ASP A 66 6.18 13.82 -12.84
N LYS A 67 6.94 14.65 -12.11
CA LYS A 67 8.40 14.59 -12.10
C LYS A 67 8.93 13.27 -11.55
N GLY A 68 8.34 12.77 -10.49
CA GLY A 68 8.66 11.45 -9.92
C GLY A 68 8.44 10.33 -10.94
N TRP A 69 7.31 10.33 -11.64
CA TRP A 69 7.04 9.36 -12.70
C TRP A 69 8.06 9.44 -13.85
N ALA A 70 8.43 10.65 -14.28
CA ALA A 70 9.42 10.83 -15.34
C ALA A 70 10.79 10.28 -14.93
N LEU A 71 11.26 10.56 -13.72
CA LEU A 71 12.53 10.06 -13.20
C LEU A 71 12.52 8.54 -12.97
N ALA A 72 11.40 7.97 -12.47
CA ALA A 72 11.28 6.52 -12.34
C ALA A 72 11.40 5.83 -13.71
N ARG A 73 10.71 6.33 -14.75
CA ARG A 73 10.82 5.80 -16.11
C ARG A 73 12.26 5.92 -16.66
N GLN A 74 12.93 7.04 -16.42
CA GLN A 74 14.33 7.23 -16.84
C GLN A 74 15.26 6.23 -16.15
N PHE A 75 15.11 6.02 -14.83
CA PHE A 75 15.93 5.05 -14.10
C PHE A 75 15.75 3.63 -14.63
N PHE A 76 14.50 3.17 -14.77
CA PHE A 76 14.25 1.79 -15.23
C PHE A 76 14.57 1.58 -16.71
N ALA A 77 14.69 2.64 -17.51
CA ALA A 77 15.18 2.59 -18.88
C ALA A 77 16.71 2.52 -18.99
N LEU A 78 17.45 2.72 -17.90
CA LEU A 78 18.93 2.57 -17.92
C LEU A 78 19.29 1.12 -18.26
N PRO A 79 20.48 0.90 -18.89
CA PRO A 79 21.02 -0.42 -19.11
C PRO A 79 21.10 -1.22 -17.79
N ASP A 80 20.84 -2.52 -17.83
CA ASP A 80 20.82 -3.39 -16.64
C ASP A 80 22.12 -3.30 -15.83
N GLN A 81 23.27 -3.24 -16.51
CA GLN A 81 24.58 -3.06 -15.87
C GLN A 81 24.66 -1.75 -15.05
N ALA A 82 24.04 -0.66 -15.50
CA ALA A 82 24.02 0.61 -14.78
C ALA A 82 23.13 0.49 -13.52
N LYS A 83 21.93 -0.07 -13.68
CA LYS A 83 21.00 -0.29 -12.55
C LYS A 83 21.61 -1.17 -11.48
N ARG A 84 22.30 -2.27 -11.84
CA ARG A 84 22.94 -3.22 -10.92
C ARG A 84 24.06 -2.64 -10.09
N ARG A 85 24.61 -1.47 -10.42
CA ARG A 85 25.57 -0.78 -9.54
C ARG A 85 24.95 -0.37 -8.21
N TYR A 86 23.62 -0.19 -8.19
CA TYR A 86 22.82 0.21 -7.04
C TYR A 86 22.11 -0.97 -6.35
N ASP A 87 22.49 -2.20 -6.70
CA ASP A 87 21.91 -3.42 -6.11
C ASP A 87 22.19 -3.47 -4.60
N ALA A 88 21.14 -3.47 -3.83
CA ALA A 88 21.13 -3.30 -2.38
C ALA A 88 21.40 -4.61 -1.61
N LYS A 89 22.16 -5.55 -2.14
CA LYS A 89 22.48 -6.85 -1.49
C LYS A 89 23.05 -6.71 -0.08
N TYR A 90 23.77 -5.62 0.18
CA TYR A 90 24.44 -5.39 1.47
C TYR A 90 23.51 -4.97 2.61
N ASN A 91 22.30 -4.52 2.30
CA ASN A 91 21.34 -4.01 3.29
C ASN A 91 19.99 -4.78 3.25
N GLY A 92 20.01 -6.02 2.77
CA GLY A 92 18.82 -6.86 2.70
C GLY A 92 17.72 -6.33 1.77
N GLY A 93 18.08 -5.55 0.76
CA GLY A 93 17.12 -4.96 -0.18
C GLY A 93 16.35 -3.74 0.36
N GLN A 94 16.74 -3.20 1.52
CA GLN A 94 16.00 -2.12 2.16
C GLN A 94 16.15 -0.75 1.47
N ARG A 95 17.20 -0.54 0.67
CA ARG A 95 17.50 0.71 -0.05
C ARG A 95 18.10 0.40 -1.41
N GLY A 96 17.85 1.27 -2.38
CA GLY A 96 18.41 1.13 -3.72
C GLY A 96 17.64 0.14 -4.59
N TYR A 97 18.32 -0.44 -5.56
CA TYR A 97 17.73 -1.24 -6.64
C TYR A 97 17.62 -2.73 -6.29
N THR A 98 16.50 -3.33 -6.63
CA THR A 98 16.30 -4.79 -6.66
C THR A 98 15.95 -5.20 -8.09
N ALA A 99 16.74 -6.12 -8.64
CA ALA A 99 16.65 -6.53 -10.03
C ALA A 99 15.39 -7.36 -10.32
N PHE A 100 15.02 -7.40 -11.62
CA PHE A 100 13.89 -8.16 -12.12
C PHE A 100 13.98 -9.65 -11.71
N GLY A 101 12.85 -10.19 -11.25
CA GLY A 101 12.72 -11.60 -10.92
C GLY A 101 13.52 -12.05 -9.69
N VAL A 102 13.83 -11.16 -8.75
CA VAL A 102 14.52 -11.52 -7.49
C VAL A 102 13.51 -11.79 -6.37
N GLU A 103 12.43 -11.02 -6.30
CA GLU A 103 11.41 -11.19 -5.26
C GLU A 103 10.42 -12.31 -5.63
N ILE A 104 9.98 -13.08 -4.63
CA ILE A 104 9.00 -14.15 -4.77
C ILE A 104 7.94 -14.00 -3.68
N ALA A 105 6.66 -14.11 -4.05
CA ALA A 105 5.59 -14.07 -3.07
C ALA A 105 5.61 -15.35 -2.20
N LYS A 106 5.21 -15.22 -0.92
CA LYS A 106 5.17 -16.34 0.04
C LYS A 106 4.35 -17.52 -0.54
N GLY A 107 4.97 -18.69 -0.64
CA GLY A 107 4.32 -19.89 -1.16
C GLY A 107 4.17 -19.96 -2.67
N ALA A 108 4.69 -18.99 -3.43
CA ALA A 108 4.75 -19.07 -4.89
C ALA A 108 5.93 -19.94 -5.35
N SER A 109 5.77 -20.59 -6.51
CA SER A 109 6.84 -21.34 -7.19
C SER A 109 7.64 -20.49 -8.19
N GLU A 110 7.08 -19.37 -8.58
CA GLU A 110 7.63 -18.46 -9.60
C GLU A 110 7.92 -17.09 -9.02
N ASN A 111 8.94 -16.43 -9.53
CA ASN A 111 9.29 -15.08 -9.16
C ASN A 111 8.27 -14.06 -9.68
N ASP A 112 8.09 -12.97 -8.96
CA ASP A 112 7.30 -11.84 -9.40
C ASP A 112 7.96 -11.15 -10.60
N LEU A 113 7.15 -10.73 -11.57
CA LEU A 113 7.62 -10.13 -12.83
C LEU A 113 7.84 -8.61 -12.64
N LYS A 114 8.70 -8.25 -11.70
CA LYS A 114 8.96 -6.85 -11.32
C LYS A 114 10.41 -6.59 -10.96
N GLU A 115 10.81 -5.34 -11.11
CA GLU A 115 12.01 -4.74 -10.52
C GLU A 115 11.61 -3.48 -9.75
N PHE A 116 12.41 -3.03 -8.79
CA PHE A 116 12.04 -1.87 -7.99
C PHE A 116 13.24 -1.12 -7.39
N TRP A 117 12.95 0.11 -6.93
CA TRP A 117 13.87 0.92 -6.14
C TRP A 117 13.23 1.30 -4.82
N HIS A 118 14.00 1.23 -3.73
CA HIS A 118 13.57 1.66 -2.40
C HIS A 118 14.21 2.97 -1.97
N VAL A 119 13.36 3.88 -1.48
CA VAL A 119 13.73 5.08 -0.73
C VAL A 119 13.18 4.95 0.68
N GLY A 120 14.03 5.06 1.68
CA GLY A 120 13.63 5.04 3.09
C GLY A 120 13.78 6.42 3.74
N ARG A 121 13.52 6.47 5.04
CA ARG A 121 13.71 7.66 5.84
C ARG A 121 15.18 8.08 5.88
N ASP A 122 15.47 9.34 5.60
CA ASP A 122 16.78 9.92 5.83
C ASP A 122 16.92 10.30 7.31
N LEU A 123 17.87 9.67 8.00
CA LEU A 123 18.19 9.95 9.40
C LEU A 123 19.51 10.71 9.50
N PRO A 124 19.67 11.61 10.48
CA PRO A 124 20.93 12.28 10.73
C PRO A 124 22.08 11.30 10.94
N GLU A 125 23.31 11.74 10.65
CA GLU A 125 24.50 10.95 10.97
C GLU A 125 24.63 10.78 12.50
N GLY A 126 24.90 9.54 12.93
CA GLY A 126 24.96 9.19 14.36
C GLY A 126 23.61 8.87 15.01
N ASP A 127 22.48 8.93 14.28
CA ASP A 127 21.19 8.50 14.82
C ASP A 127 21.23 6.98 15.09
N PRO A 128 20.88 6.52 16.30
CA PRO A 128 20.93 5.08 16.64
C PRO A 128 20.00 4.21 15.77
N LEU A 129 18.93 4.77 15.21
CA LEU A 129 18.03 4.04 14.31
C LEU A 129 18.67 3.70 12.95
N ARG A 130 19.82 4.29 12.59
CA ARG A 130 20.55 3.95 11.35
C ARG A 130 21.08 2.53 11.32
N GLU A 131 21.18 1.86 12.47
CA GLU A 131 21.52 0.44 12.52
C GLU A 131 20.45 -0.43 11.85
N SER A 132 19.17 -0.10 12.06
CA SER A 132 18.02 -0.81 11.46
C SER A 132 17.49 -0.14 10.18
N MET A 133 17.80 1.13 9.96
CA MET A 133 17.39 1.94 8.82
C MET A 133 18.63 2.51 8.11
N PRO A 134 19.25 1.75 7.18
CA PRO A 134 20.45 2.19 6.49
C PRO A 134 20.21 3.46 5.64
N PRO A 135 21.27 4.25 5.35
CA PRO A 135 21.15 5.45 4.52
C PRO A 135 20.67 5.12 3.11
N ASN A 136 19.99 6.08 2.49
CA ASN A 136 19.57 5.97 1.11
C ASN A 136 20.77 5.89 0.15
N ILE A 137 20.56 5.19 -0.96
CA ILE A 137 21.44 5.15 -2.13
C ILE A 137 20.78 5.99 -3.21
N TRP A 138 21.56 6.67 -4.03
CA TRP A 138 21.05 7.54 -5.09
C TRP A 138 21.78 7.29 -6.41
N PRO A 139 21.07 7.27 -7.58
CA PRO A 139 21.71 7.05 -8.87
C PRO A 139 22.44 8.30 -9.36
N ASP A 140 23.73 8.17 -9.67
CA ASP A 140 24.57 9.25 -10.17
C ASP A 140 24.09 9.78 -11.52
N GLU A 141 23.45 8.94 -12.33
CA GLU A 141 22.94 9.27 -13.65
C GLU A 141 21.75 10.26 -13.61
N LEU A 142 21.08 10.38 -12.47
CA LEU A 142 19.86 11.16 -12.30
C LEU A 142 20.00 12.10 -11.09
N PRO A 143 20.71 13.22 -11.18
CA PRO A 143 21.00 14.09 -10.02
C PRO A 143 19.76 14.63 -9.31
N GLU A 144 18.64 14.82 -10.03
CA GLU A 144 17.37 15.28 -9.42
C GLU A 144 16.61 14.19 -8.67
N PHE A 145 17.04 12.92 -8.76
CA PHE A 145 16.37 11.77 -8.17
C PHE A 145 16.26 11.91 -6.65
N ARG A 146 17.37 12.25 -5.97
CA ARG A 146 17.40 12.43 -4.52
C ARG A 146 16.41 13.49 -4.04
N GLU A 147 16.44 14.68 -4.62
CA GLU A 147 15.56 15.78 -4.22
C GLU A 147 14.09 15.42 -4.46
N THR A 148 13.77 14.90 -5.66
CA THR A 148 12.39 14.61 -6.06
C THR A 148 11.80 13.53 -5.18
N PHE A 149 12.48 12.41 -4.98
CA PHE A 149 11.95 11.30 -4.18
C PHE A 149 12.04 11.55 -2.67
N GLY A 150 12.97 12.38 -2.21
CA GLY A 150 12.95 12.88 -0.83
C GLY A 150 11.73 13.73 -0.52
N ARG A 151 11.35 14.63 -1.45
CA ARG A 151 10.12 15.43 -1.32
C ARG A 151 8.85 14.57 -1.45
N LEU A 152 8.80 13.63 -2.39
CA LEU A 152 7.65 12.69 -2.51
C LEU A 152 7.50 11.84 -1.25
N TYR A 153 8.60 11.35 -0.69
CA TYR A 153 8.59 10.64 0.58
C TYR A 153 7.94 11.47 1.70
N ALA A 154 8.34 12.74 1.82
CA ALA A 154 7.77 13.65 2.82
C ALA A 154 6.28 13.91 2.61
N GLU A 155 5.82 14.05 1.35
CA GLU A 155 4.40 14.21 1.03
C GLU A 155 3.58 12.95 1.35
N PHE A 156 4.10 11.76 1.06
CA PHE A 156 3.46 10.51 1.45
C PHE A 156 3.39 10.35 2.97
N ASP A 157 4.45 10.70 3.69
CA ASP A 157 4.51 10.65 5.16
C ASP A 157 3.45 11.59 5.77
N ARG A 158 3.31 12.83 5.23
CA ARG A 158 2.29 13.80 5.62
C ARG A 158 0.86 13.28 5.38
N VAL A 159 0.57 12.82 4.17
CA VAL A 159 -0.76 12.29 3.83
C VAL A 159 -1.07 11.05 4.66
N GLY A 160 -0.08 10.18 4.88
CA GLY A 160 -0.22 9.00 5.72
C GLY A 160 -0.58 9.33 7.16
N ALA A 161 0.06 10.36 7.76
CA ALA A 161 -0.28 10.83 9.10
C ALA A 161 -1.71 11.40 9.17
N GLU A 162 -2.18 12.09 8.13
CA GLU A 162 -3.55 12.61 8.04
C GLU A 162 -4.57 11.47 7.94
N LEU A 163 -4.30 10.44 7.15
CA LEU A 163 -5.15 9.24 7.06
C LEU A 163 -5.18 8.46 8.38
N LEU A 164 -4.05 8.33 9.06
CA LEU A 164 -3.99 7.71 10.39
C LEU A 164 -4.74 8.52 11.44
N SER A 165 -4.79 9.85 11.34
CA SER A 165 -5.66 10.69 12.19
C SER A 165 -7.14 10.35 12.00
N ALA A 166 -7.58 10.10 10.76
CA ALA A 166 -8.94 9.64 10.50
C ALA A 166 -9.22 8.25 11.08
N ILE A 167 -8.25 7.33 11.00
CA ILE A 167 -8.34 6.00 11.64
C ILE A 167 -8.41 6.13 13.17
N ALA A 168 -7.60 7.02 13.77
CA ALA A 168 -7.65 7.28 15.22
C ALA A 168 -9.05 7.70 15.65
N LEU A 169 -9.66 8.67 14.97
CA LEU A 169 -11.02 9.13 15.25
C LEU A 169 -12.05 8.00 15.08
N TYR A 170 -11.95 7.19 14.03
CA TYR A 170 -12.82 6.04 13.81
C TYR A 170 -12.76 5.02 14.97
N LEU A 171 -11.57 4.80 15.51
CA LEU A 171 -11.32 3.90 16.63
C LEU A 171 -11.63 4.53 17.99
N GLY A 172 -12.12 5.78 18.04
CA GLY A 172 -12.40 6.49 19.31
C GLY A 172 -11.15 6.94 20.06
N LEU A 173 -10.00 7.04 19.37
CA LEU A 173 -8.74 7.54 19.91
C LEU A 173 -8.62 9.07 19.72
N PRO A 174 -7.74 9.75 20.47
CA PRO A 174 -7.36 11.13 20.16
C PRO A 174 -6.89 11.27 18.71
N GLU A 175 -7.29 12.34 18.00
CA GLU A 175 -6.99 12.55 16.58
C GLU A 175 -5.52 12.34 16.22
N ARG A 176 -4.60 12.78 17.09
CA ARG A 176 -3.14 12.72 16.87
C ARG A 176 -2.45 11.53 17.56
N TRP A 177 -3.22 10.48 17.85
CA TRP A 177 -2.70 9.33 18.59
C TRP A 177 -1.55 8.64 17.86
N PHE A 178 -1.59 8.57 16.53
CA PHE A 178 -0.57 7.91 15.73
C PHE A 178 0.71 8.74 15.52
N ASP A 179 0.72 10.07 15.81
CA ASP A 179 1.88 10.92 15.54
C ASP A 179 3.19 10.36 16.15
N LYS A 180 3.17 9.99 17.44
CA LYS A 180 4.33 9.40 18.11
C LYS A 180 4.66 7.97 17.64
N PRO A 181 3.69 7.06 17.50
CA PRO A 181 3.92 5.73 16.93
C PRO A 181 4.59 5.70 15.57
N ILE A 182 4.38 6.69 14.70
CA ILE A 182 4.99 6.75 13.36
C ILE A 182 6.22 7.66 13.28
N GLU A 183 6.51 8.42 14.33
CA GLU A 183 7.69 9.30 14.39
C GLU A 183 8.96 8.47 14.18
N ASN A 184 9.76 8.82 13.16
CA ASN A 184 10.91 8.03 12.75
C ASN A 184 10.59 6.54 12.43
N GLY A 185 9.38 6.26 11.95
CA GLY A 185 9.00 4.94 11.46
C GLY A 185 9.87 4.49 10.27
N ASN A 186 10.10 3.18 10.14
CA ASN A 186 10.87 2.59 9.03
C ASN A 186 10.05 2.52 7.73
N SER A 187 9.42 3.64 7.37
CA SER A 187 8.61 3.72 6.15
C SER A 187 9.47 3.62 4.89
N ILE A 188 8.91 3.05 3.83
CA ILE A 188 9.58 2.83 2.55
C ILE A 188 8.70 3.34 1.42
N LEU A 189 9.25 4.22 0.57
CA LEU A 189 8.71 4.52 -0.75
C LEU A 189 9.35 3.56 -1.75
N ARG A 190 8.53 2.72 -2.40
CA ARG A 190 8.98 1.78 -3.42
C ARG A 190 8.56 2.30 -4.80
N LEU A 191 9.51 2.42 -5.70
CA LEU A 191 9.27 2.67 -7.12
C LEU A 191 9.25 1.33 -7.82
N LEU A 192 8.10 0.91 -8.35
CA LEU A 192 7.92 -0.37 -9.01
C LEU A 192 7.86 -0.21 -10.53
N HIS A 193 8.55 -1.08 -11.22
CA HIS A 193 8.45 -1.28 -12.65
C HIS A 193 8.14 -2.75 -12.96
N TYR A 194 7.07 -2.96 -13.71
CA TYR A 194 6.68 -4.22 -14.29
C TYR A 194 6.92 -4.12 -15.80
N PRO A 195 7.99 -4.74 -16.35
CA PRO A 195 8.28 -4.71 -17.77
C PRO A 195 7.17 -5.32 -18.62
N PRO A 196 7.18 -5.14 -19.95
CA PRO A 196 6.35 -5.91 -20.87
C PRO A 196 6.44 -7.40 -20.60
N VAL A 197 5.31 -8.11 -20.64
CA VAL A 197 5.22 -9.53 -20.29
C VAL A 197 4.96 -10.34 -21.56
N SER A 198 5.74 -11.39 -21.82
CA SER A 198 5.45 -12.33 -22.93
C SER A 198 4.18 -13.13 -22.65
N ALA A 199 3.58 -13.71 -23.71
CA ALA A 199 2.38 -14.54 -23.57
C ALA A 199 2.65 -15.81 -22.75
N GLU A 200 3.88 -16.32 -22.84
CA GLU A 200 4.34 -17.55 -22.21
C GLU A 200 5.08 -17.31 -20.88
N ALA A 201 5.15 -16.06 -20.39
CA ALA A 201 5.86 -15.76 -19.15
C ALA A 201 5.23 -16.54 -17.98
N PRO A 202 6.00 -17.40 -17.30
CA PRO A 202 5.53 -18.00 -16.06
C PRO A 202 5.41 -16.91 -14.97
N GLY A 203 4.44 -17.09 -14.07
CA GLY A 203 4.24 -16.16 -12.97
C GLY A 203 3.30 -14.98 -13.29
N ILE A 204 3.15 -14.10 -12.32
CA ILE A 204 2.30 -12.90 -12.41
C ILE A 204 3.11 -11.66 -12.00
N ARG A 205 2.55 -10.47 -12.27
CA ARG A 205 3.21 -9.19 -11.92
C ARG A 205 3.56 -9.09 -10.45
N ALA A 206 2.61 -9.43 -9.54
CA ALA A 206 2.89 -9.62 -8.12
C ALA A 206 1.95 -10.68 -7.56
N GLY A 207 2.50 -11.70 -6.89
CA GLY A 207 1.76 -12.78 -6.22
C GLY A 207 0.87 -12.26 -5.09
N ALA A 208 -0.10 -13.08 -4.68
CA ALA A 208 -0.97 -12.73 -3.57
C ALA A 208 -0.17 -12.60 -2.26
N HIS A 209 -0.33 -11.47 -1.56
CA HIS A 209 0.36 -11.15 -0.31
C HIS A 209 -0.44 -10.16 0.53
N GLU A 210 -0.02 -9.99 1.75
CA GLU A 210 -0.44 -8.96 2.70
C GLU A 210 0.76 -8.06 3.01
N ASP A 211 0.50 -6.76 3.25
CA ASP A 211 1.56 -5.81 3.60
C ASP A 211 1.86 -5.87 5.09
N ILE A 212 3.14 -5.81 5.48
CA ILE A 212 3.57 -5.97 6.89
C ILE A 212 3.35 -4.69 7.71
N ASN A 213 3.25 -3.54 7.08
CA ASN A 213 3.22 -2.18 7.66
C ASN A 213 1.90 -1.83 8.39
N LEU A 214 1.72 -0.52 8.73
CA LEU A 214 0.43 0.01 9.21
C LEU A 214 -0.57 0.14 8.07
N ILE A 215 -0.26 1.02 7.12
CA ILE A 215 -1.06 1.26 5.92
C ILE A 215 -0.14 1.48 4.72
N THR A 216 -0.57 1.05 3.55
CA THR A 216 0.09 1.35 2.29
C THR A 216 -0.68 2.44 1.56
N LEU A 217 0.04 3.46 1.10
CA LEU A 217 -0.49 4.50 0.21
C LEU A 217 0.06 4.21 -1.19
N LEU A 218 -0.78 3.70 -2.08
CA LEU A 218 -0.38 3.36 -3.44
C LEU A 218 -0.80 4.47 -4.41
N LEU A 219 0.18 5.18 -4.93
CA LEU A 219 -0.05 6.08 -6.06
C LEU A 219 -0.25 5.23 -7.32
N GLY A 220 -1.43 5.40 -7.93
CA GLY A 220 -1.94 4.54 -8.97
C GLY A 220 -1.07 4.54 -10.24
N ALA A 221 -1.02 3.38 -10.86
CA ALA A 221 -0.46 3.17 -12.18
C ALA A 221 -1.50 3.50 -13.27
N GLU A 222 -1.02 3.87 -14.45
CA GLU A 222 -1.85 4.02 -15.65
C GLU A 222 -2.47 2.67 -16.10
N GLU A 223 -1.80 1.56 -15.76
CA GLU A 223 -2.22 0.19 -16.06
C GLU A 223 -2.87 -0.47 -14.84
N GLY A 224 -4.03 -1.08 -15.04
CA GLY A 224 -4.76 -1.84 -14.03
C GLY A 224 -4.06 -3.12 -13.55
N GLY A 225 -4.82 -3.99 -12.92
CA GLY A 225 -4.40 -5.32 -12.49
C GLY A 225 -4.31 -5.51 -10.98
N LEU A 226 -4.47 -4.45 -10.16
CA LEU A 226 -4.58 -4.59 -8.72
C LEU A 226 -5.93 -5.23 -8.37
N GLU A 227 -5.90 -6.29 -7.58
CA GLU A 227 -7.08 -6.99 -7.07
C GLU A 227 -6.91 -7.27 -5.58
N LEU A 228 -7.97 -7.10 -4.81
CA LEU A 228 -8.07 -7.55 -3.42
C LEU A 228 -8.92 -8.82 -3.32
N LYS A 229 -8.67 -9.64 -2.29
CA LYS A 229 -9.45 -10.83 -2.01
C LYS A 229 -10.52 -10.51 -0.97
N ASP A 230 -11.79 -10.59 -1.34
CA ASP A 230 -12.89 -10.35 -0.40
C ASP A 230 -13.04 -11.47 0.64
N ARG A 231 -13.93 -11.27 1.61
CA ARG A 231 -14.21 -12.26 2.68
C ARG A 231 -14.81 -13.57 2.17
N ASN A 232 -15.37 -13.58 0.95
CA ASN A 232 -15.92 -14.76 0.31
C ASN A 232 -14.87 -15.51 -0.53
N GLY A 233 -13.64 -14.98 -0.62
CA GLY A 233 -12.55 -15.54 -1.38
C GLY A 233 -12.51 -15.09 -2.84
N ASN A 234 -13.36 -14.16 -3.28
CA ASN A 234 -13.37 -13.61 -4.62
C ASN A 234 -12.33 -12.51 -4.79
N TRP A 235 -11.77 -12.41 -5.99
CA TRP A 235 -10.86 -11.32 -6.35
C TRP A 235 -11.66 -10.15 -6.94
N LEU A 236 -11.58 -9.00 -6.27
CA LEU A 236 -12.23 -7.76 -6.68
C LEU A 236 -11.20 -6.77 -7.23
N PRO A 237 -11.43 -6.17 -8.41
CA PRO A 237 -10.53 -5.18 -8.96
C PRO A 237 -10.53 -3.89 -8.13
N VAL A 238 -9.34 -3.31 -7.89
CA VAL A 238 -9.15 -1.99 -7.28
C VAL A 238 -8.62 -1.05 -8.35
N VAL A 239 -9.48 -0.12 -8.79
CA VAL A 239 -9.18 0.80 -9.89
C VAL A 239 -9.33 2.23 -9.40
N PRO A 240 -8.29 2.85 -8.81
CA PRO A 240 -8.34 4.23 -8.39
C PRO A 240 -8.57 5.16 -9.58
N PRO A 241 -9.42 6.18 -9.45
CA PRO A 241 -9.50 7.23 -10.47
C PRO A 241 -8.13 7.90 -10.68
N PRO A 242 -7.89 8.54 -11.84
CA PRO A 242 -6.66 9.30 -12.06
C PRO A 242 -6.37 10.28 -10.91
N GLY A 243 -5.14 10.27 -10.40
CA GLY A 243 -4.71 11.11 -9.28
C GLY A 243 -5.21 10.69 -7.90
N ALA A 244 -5.93 9.57 -7.76
CA ALA A 244 -6.31 9.02 -6.47
C ALA A 244 -5.28 7.99 -5.97
N LEU A 245 -5.21 7.84 -4.64
CA LEU A 245 -4.44 6.80 -3.97
C LEU A 245 -5.34 5.59 -3.68
N ALA A 246 -4.83 4.37 -3.87
CA ALA A 246 -5.38 3.20 -3.19
C ALA A 246 -4.70 3.07 -1.83
N ILE A 247 -5.48 2.90 -0.78
CA ILE A 247 -4.97 2.75 0.58
C ILE A 247 -5.39 1.39 1.10
N ASN A 248 -4.45 0.63 1.66
CA ASN A 248 -4.77 -0.65 2.31
C ASN A 248 -4.18 -0.76 3.71
N VAL A 249 -4.87 -1.53 4.53
CA VAL A 249 -4.44 -1.95 5.87
C VAL A 249 -3.30 -2.95 5.75
N GLY A 250 -2.29 -2.79 6.59
CA GLY A 250 -1.22 -3.77 6.74
C GLY A 250 -1.32 -4.55 8.06
N ASP A 251 -0.50 -5.58 8.19
CA ASP A 251 -0.52 -6.54 9.31
C ASP A 251 -0.30 -5.86 10.67
N MET A 252 0.53 -4.82 10.75
CA MET A 252 0.76 -4.10 12.02
C MET A 252 -0.51 -3.39 12.50
N LEU A 253 -1.29 -2.78 11.58
CA LEU A 253 -2.56 -2.15 11.96
C LEU A 253 -3.63 -3.19 12.28
N GLN A 254 -3.69 -4.28 11.55
CA GLN A 254 -4.56 -5.42 11.87
C GLN A 254 -4.29 -5.93 13.28
N ARG A 255 -3.03 -6.17 13.62
CA ARG A 255 -2.61 -6.64 14.95
C ARG A 255 -2.94 -5.62 16.04
N LEU A 256 -2.62 -4.34 15.82
CA LEU A 256 -2.89 -3.23 16.73
C LEU A 256 -4.40 -3.08 17.03
N THR A 257 -5.25 -3.35 16.05
CA THR A 257 -6.71 -3.28 16.17
C THR A 257 -7.36 -4.61 16.50
N ASN A 258 -6.61 -5.60 16.97
CA ASN A 258 -7.12 -6.95 17.29
C ASN A 258 -7.96 -7.55 16.15
N HIS A 259 -7.55 -7.31 14.89
CA HIS A 259 -8.22 -7.71 13.65
C HIS A 259 -9.57 -7.01 13.38
N HIS A 260 -9.86 -5.90 14.07
CA HIS A 260 -11.03 -5.09 13.75
C HIS A 260 -10.89 -4.45 12.34
N LEU A 261 -9.69 -4.01 11.98
CA LEU A 261 -9.33 -3.57 10.63
C LEU A 261 -8.43 -4.64 10.00
N PRO A 262 -8.95 -5.44 9.05
CA PRO A 262 -8.20 -6.58 8.50
C PRO A 262 -7.15 -6.14 7.47
N SER A 263 -5.96 -6.73 7.54
CA SER A 263 -5.01 -6.77 6.42
C SER A 263 -5.58 -7.71 5.37
N THR A 264 -5.73 -7.21 4.14
CA THR A 264 -6.42 -7.94 3.08
C THR A 264 -5.43 -8.38 2.01
N SER A 265 -5.44 -9.68 1.70
CA SER A 265 -4.61 -10.25 0.66
C SER A 265 -4.93 -9.61 -0.68
N HIS A 266 -3.91 -9.18 -1.41
CA HIS A 266 -4.02 -8.52 -2.71
C HIS A 266 -2.94 -8.98 -3.66
N ARG A 267 -3.15 -8.79 -4.98
CA ARG A 267 -2.23 -9.21 -6.03
C ARG A 267 -2.23 -8.23 -7.20
N VAL A 268 -1.24 -8.35 -8.08
CA VAL A 268 -1.23 -7.64 -9.37
C VAL A 268 -1.18 -8.67 -10.49
N VAL A 269 -2.30 -8.85 -11.18
CA VAL A 269 -2.42 -9.81 -12.28
C VAL A 269 -1.75 -9.32 -13.56
N ASN A 270 -1.42 -10.25 -14.44
CA ASN A 270 -0.92 -9.93 -15.77
C ASN A 270 -1.99 -9.22 -16.60
N PRO A 271 -1.61 -8.25 -17.44
CA PRO A 271 -2.57 -7.54 -18.27
C PRO A 271 -3.14 -8.47 -19.36
N PRO A 272 -4.32 -8.12 -19.93
CA PRO A 272 -4.87 -8.84 -21.06
C PRO A 272 -3.92 -8.78 -22.27
N PRO A 273 -4.04 -9.70 -23.25
CA PRO A 273 -3.07 -9.87 -24.35
C PRO A 273 -2.69 -8.57 -25.07
N GLU A 274 -3.67 -7.70 -25.32
CA GLU A 274 -3.49 -6.41 -26.03
C GLU A 274 -2.69 -5.37 -25.22
N ARG A 275 -2.53 -5.56 -23.92
CA ARG A 275 -1.77 -4.67 -23.00
C ARG A 275 -0.44 -5.26 -22.54
N ARG A 276 -0.09 -6.47 -22.93
CA ARG A 276 1.15 -7.13 -22.47
C ARG A 276 2.44 -6.45 -22.92
N GLY A 277 2.40 -5.74 -24.06
CA GLY A 277 3.52 -4.98 -24.60
C GLY A 277 3.83 -3.68 -23.83
N TYR A 278 3.08 -3.32 -22.78
CA TYR A 278 3.25 -2.08 -22.05
C TYR A 278 3.79 -2.33 -20.63
N SER A 279 4.76 -1.50 -20.25
CA SER A 279 5.24 -1.43 -18.87
C SER A 279 4.16 -0.87 -17.95
N ARG A 280 4.14 -1.36 -16.71
CA ARG A 280 3.35 -0.78 -15.62
C ARG A 280 4.29 -0.20 -14.57
N TYR A 281 3.96 0.97 -14.04
CA TYR A 281 4.67 1.61 -12.94
C TYR A 281 3.72 1.84 -11.77
N SER A 282 4.23 1.75 -10.53
CA SER A 282 3.48 2.11 -9.32
C SER A 282 4.42 2.57 -8.22
N MET A 283 3.90 3.40 -7.30
CA MET A 283 4.66 3.94 -6.17
C MET A 283 3.91 3.68 -4.86
N PRO A 284 4.00 2.48 -4.26
CA PRO A 284 3.52 2.26 -2.91
C PRO A 284 4.46 2.91 -1.88
N PHE A 285 3.85 3.56 -0.90
CA PHE A 285 4.49 4.03 0.32
C PHE A 285 4.02 3.16 1.48
N PHE A 286 4.92 2.34 2.00
CA PHE A 286 4.68 1.47 3.15
C PHE A 286 4.92 2.26 4.43
N LEU A 287 3.86 2.76 5.06
CA LEU A 287 3.96 3.54 6.28
C LEU A 287 4.09 2.60 7.49
N HIS A 288 5.21 2.70 8.18
CA HIS A 288 5.57 1.85 9.30
C HIS A 288 5.52 2.58 10.65
N LEU A 289 5.33 1.81 11.70
CA LEU A 289 5.60 2.21 13.07
C LEU A 289 7.11 2.45 13.30
N ARG A 290 7.44 3.27 14.31
CA ARG A 290 8.81 3.34 14.82
C ARG A 290 9.25 1.96 15.34
N PRO A 291 10.54 1.59 15.19
CA PRO A 291 11.00 0.23 15.49
C PRO A 291 10.73 -0.24 16.92
N ASP A 292 10.85 0.64 17.90
CA ASP A 292 10.69 0.35 19.32
C ASP A 292 9.23 0.43 19.82
N PHE A 293 8.27 0.76 18.94
CA PHE A 293 6.85 0.78 19.30
C PHE A 293 6.35 -0.61 19.62
N LEU A 294 5.72 -0.78 20.81
CA LEU A 294 5.10 -2.04 21.20
C LEU A 294 3.70 -2.14 20.57
N ILE A 295 3.54 -3.05 19.62
CA ILE A 295 2.25 -3.40 19.02
C ILE A 295 1.51 -4.27 20.02
N ASP A 296 0.64 -3.64 20.80
CA ASP A 296 -0.28 -4.28 21.73
C ASP A 296 -1.71 -3.93 21.33
N ALA A 297 -2.62 -4.90 21.34
CA ALA A 297 -4.00 -4.68 20.91
C ALA A 297 -4.65 -3.55 21.72
N LEU A 298 -5.21 -2.56 21.02
CA LEU A 298 -5.90 -1.42 21.59
C LEU A 298 -7.03 -1.89 22.52
N SER A 299 -7.13 -1.32 23.72
CA SER A 299 -8.10 -1.76 24.73
C SER A 299 -9.56 -1.71 24.25
N GLN A 300 -9.92 -0.72 23.41
CA GLN A 300 -11.25 -0.59 22.82
C GLN A 300 -11.55 -1.64 21.73
N CYS A 301 -10.53 -2.37 21.27
CA CYS A 301 -10.68 -3.48 20.31
C CYS A 301 -10.65 -4.85 21.01
N VAL A 302 -10.64 -4.89 22.34
CA VAL A 302 -10.59 -6.11 23.14
C VAL A 302 -11.77 -6.11 24.12
N ASP A 303 -12.62 -7.13 24.04
CA ASP A 303 -13.75 -7.37 24.95
C ASP A 303 -13.98 -8.87 25.14
N ALA A 304 -15.09 -9.25 25.78
CA ALA A 304 -15.41 -10.65 26.03
C ALA A 304 -15.73 -11.45 24.75
N GLU A 305 -16.26 -10.80 23.72
CA GLU A 305 -16.57 -11.41 22.41
C GLU A 305 -15.35 -11.41 21.49
N HIS A 306 -14.46 -10.44 21.68
CA HIS A 306 -13.22 -10.26 20.91
C HIS A 306 -12.00 -10.25 21.85
N PRO A 307 -11.64 -11.39 22.46
CA PRO A 307 -10.49 -11.48 23.34
C PRO A 307 -9.19 -11.20 22.55
N ARG A 308 -8.15 -10.75 23.28
CA ARG A 308 -6.82 -10.51 22.67
C ARG A 308 -6.35 -11.74 21.91
N ARG A 309 -5.97 -11.56 20.64
CA ARG A 309 -5.58 -12.65 19.75
C ARG A 309 -4.09 -12.98 19.81
N GLU A 310 -3.26 -11.95 20.01
CA GLU A 310 -1.79 -12.11 19.94
C GLU A 310 -1.11 -11.41 21.11
N ALA A 311 0.08 -11.93 21.50
CA ALA A 311 0.92 -11.29 22.51
C ALA A 311 1.54 -10.00 21.99
N PRO A 312 1.84 -8.99 22.84
CA PRO A 312 2.54 -7.79 22.43
C PRO A 312 3.92 -8.09 21.85
N ILE A 313 4.31 -7.33 20.81
CA ILE A 313 5.61 -7.45 20.12
C ILE A 313 6.07 -6.07 19.65
N THR A 314 7.38 -5.79 19.61
CA THR A 314 7.86 -4.54 19.02
C THR A 314 7.68 -4.54 17.50
N ALA A 315 7.52 -3.35 16.90
CA ALA A 315 7.38 -3.24 15.45
C ALA A 315 8.62 -3.79 14.71
N HIS A 316 9.82 -3.62 15.28
CA HIS A 316 11.06 -4.17 14.74
C HIS A 316 11.08 -5.70 14.77
N ASP A 317 10.73 -6.31 15.90
CA ASP A 317 10.72 -7.77 16.03
C ASP A 317 9.67 -8.38 15.11
N TYR A 318 8.48 -7.78 15.04
CA TYR A 318 7.43 -8.22 14.14
C TYR A 318 7.85 -8.15 12.67
N LEU A 319 8.43 -7.02 12.23
CA LEU A 319 8.96 -6.90 10.88
C LEU A 319 10.02 -7.96 10.59
N THR A 320 10.93 -8.17 11.54
CA THR A 320 12.02 -9.17 11.41
C THR A 320 11.47 -10.59 11.30
N GLU A 321 10.48 -10.94 12.13
CA GLU A 321 9.78 -12.22 12.06
C GLU A 321 9.15 -12.45 10.69
N ARG A 322 8.38 -11.46 10.20
CA ARG A 322 7.72 -11.54 8.87
C ARG A 322 8.73 -11.65 7.73
N LEU A 323 9.82 -10.86 7.76
CA LEU A 323 10.88 -10.93 6.73
C LEU A 323 11.60 -12.28 6.70
N ARG A 324 11.77 -12.96 7.87
CA ARG A 324 12.29 -14.33 7.93
C ARG A 324 11.31 -15.34 7.31
N GLU A 325 10.03 -15.25 7.65
CA GLU A 325 9.01 -16.15 7.12
C GLU A 325 8.86 -16.10 5.59
N ILE A 326 9.07 -14.93 4.98
CA ILE A 326 9.06 -14.76 3.53
C ILE A 326 10.45 -14.95 2.88
N GLY A 327 11.48 -15.31 3.69
CA GLY A 327 12.82 -15.67 3.19
C GLY A 327 13.71 -14.50 2.76
N LEU A 328 13.34 -13.26 3.08
CA LEU A 328 14.13 -12.07 2.73
C LEU A 328 15.34 -11.85 3.64
N ILE A 329 15.32 -12.36 4.87
CA ILE A 329 16.46 -12.39 5.76
C ILE A 329 16.69 -13.83 6.26
N LYS A 330 17.96 -14.20 6.34
CA LYS A 330 18.37 -15.49 6.95
C LYS A 330 18.43 -15.33 8.46
N GLY A 331 17.96 -16.34 9.21
CA GLY A 331 18.06 -16.40 10.66
C GLY A 331 19.47 -16.62 11.13
#